data_679fa8e26bf7b59423cdddc455e79d40
#
_entry.id   679fa8e26bf7b59423cdddc455e79d40
#
_cell.length_a   1.000
_cell.length_b   1.000
_cell.length_c   1.000
_cell.angle_alpha   90.00
_cell.angle_beta   90.00
_cell.angle_gamma   90.00
#
_symmetry.space_group_name_H-M   'P 1'
#
loop_
_entity.id
_entity.type
_entity.pdbx_description
1 polymer ?
#
loop_
_entity_poly.entity_id
_entity_poly.type
_entity_poly.pdbx_seq_one_letter_code
_entity_poly.pdbx_strand_id
1 'polypeptide(L)'
;MLLYCTALLGCKSTTIIDETRVAPSTLHADDAVVVLGRRTSGDHETEYDFISCVGKSLSEGEDGIPVIPEKDFVDGMYPYFEASTAPTDVKNLQKLVQVPKVAEKFQHMHVRFFVWIDGFTETTDKQGAISCTISPAGGGCFGFATWDDAANYEASIWDFRNLTLTGKISAETEGTSYLPAIVIPIPLLARVESHACEGMATQLKKFLH
;
A
#
# COMPACT_ATOMS: atom_id res chain seq x y z
N MET A 1 37.21 -29.20 -14.63
CA MET A 1 36.72 -28.35 -13.52
C MET A 1 35.87 -27.26 -14.15
N LEU A 2 34.57 -27.50 -14.31
CA LEU A 2 33.65 -26.59 -14.96
C LEU A 2 33.13 -25.63 -13.88
N LEU A 3 33.48 -24.35 -14.01
CA LEU A 3 32.98 -23.27 -13.13
C LEU A 3 31.51 -23.00 -13.51
N TYR A 4 30.58 -23.48 -12.69
CA TYR A 4 29.15 -23.17 -12.82
C TYR A 4 28.95 -21.74 -12.29
N CYS A 5 28.96 -20.78 -13.21
CA CYS A 5 28.60 -19.38 -12.91
C CYS A 5 27.08 -19.33 -12.89
N THR A 6 26.44 -19.58 -11.76
CA THR A 6 25.03 -19.31 -11.54
C THR A 6 24.85 -17.80 -11.47
N ALA A 7 24.55 -17.18 -12.62
CA ALA A 7 24.03 -15.82 -12.66
C ALA A 7 22.67 -15.82 -11.94
N LEU A 8 22.64 -15.33 -10.72
CA LEU A 8 21.40 -14.97 -10.00
C LEU A 8 20.82 -13.76 -10.72
N LEU A 9 19.98 -14.01 -11.74
CA LEU A 9 19.08 -13.03 -12.33
C LEU A 9 17.98 -12.78 -11.30
N GLY A 10 18.28 -12.01 -10.26
CA GLY A 10 17.27 -11.50 -9.34
C GLY A 10 16.52 -10.36 -10.04
N CYS A 11 15.19 -10.39 -10.03
CA CYS A 11 14.40 -9.20 -10.36
C CYS A 11 14.84 -8.09 -9.41
N LYS A 12 15.28 -6.96 -9.95
CA LYS A 12 15.71 -5.80 -9.16
C LYS A 12 14.56 -4.83 -9.08
N SER A 13 14.08 -4.56 -7.89
CA SER A 13 13.24 -3.39 -7.61
C SER A 13 14.05 -2.35 -6.85
N THR A 14 13.69 -1.09 -7.03
CA THR A 14 14.25 0.04 -6.30
C THR A 14 13.11 0.76 -5.60
N THR A 15 13.22 0.96 -4.29
CA THR A 15 12.22 1.68 -3.49
C THR A 15 12.85 2.93 -2.91
N ILE A 16 12.18 4.06 -3.10
CA ILE A 16 12.54 5.36 -2.52
C ILE A 16 11.42 5.72 -1.53
N ILE A 17 11.81 6.09 -0.31
CA ILE A 17 10.88 6.53 0.73
C ILE A 17 11.27 7.94 1.16
N ASP A 18 10.33 8.86 1.04
CA ASP A 18 10.48 10.24 1.51
C ASP A 18 9.52 10.53 2.65
N GLU A 19 9.97 11.32 3.64
CA GLU A 19 9.17 11.72 4.79
C GLU A 19 9.17 13.22 4.96
N THR A 20 7.98 13.80 5.15
CA THR A 20 7.80 15.17 5.59
C THR A 20 7.07 15.19 6.91
N ARG A 21 7.70 15.68 7.98
CA ARG A 21 7.11 15.80 9.31
C ARG A 21 6.70 17.25 9.58
N VAL A 22 5.43 17.47 9.92
CA VAL A 22 4.86 18.80 10.20
C VAL A 22 4.73 19.01 11.71
N ALA A 23 4.41 17.94 12.46
CA ALA A 23 4.24 17.97 13.90
C ALA A 23 4.78 16.67 14.52
N PRO A 24 5.16 16.69 15.81
CA PRO A 24 5.54 15.47 16.51
C PRO A 24 4.34 14.53 16.60
N SER A 25 4.63 13.23 16.47
CA SER A 25 3.67 12.15 16.66
C SER A 25 4.10 11.30 17.85
N THR A 26 3.15 10.91 18.67
CA THR A 26 3.39 9.99 19.78
C THR A 26 2.16 9.13 19.98
N LEU A 27 2.35 7.81 19.94
CA LEU A 27 1.33 6.82 20.27
C LEU A 27 1.44 6.43 21.75
N HIS A 28 0.31 6.29 22.40
CA HIS A 28 0.21 5.70 23.74
C HIS A 28 -0.32 4.25 23.61
N ALA A 29 -0.17 3.45 24.64
CA ALA A 29 -0.50 2.03 24.63
C ALA A 29 -1.95 1.70 24.22
N ASP A 30 -2.89 2.61 24.50
CA ASP A 30 -4.31 2.45 24.19
C ASP A 30 -4.73 3.11 22.86
N ASP A 31 -3.79 3.79 22.18
CA ASP A 31 -4.08 4.49 20.93
C ASP A 31 -4.06 3.49 19.76
N ALA A 32 -4.99 3.66 18.82
CA ALA A 32 -5.06 2.87 17.60
C ALA A 32 -4.87 3.75 16.35
N VAL A 33 -4.37 3.13 15.29
CA VAL A 33 -4.20 3.72 13.96
C VAL A 33 -5.22 3.12 13.01
N VAL A 34 -5.80 3.94 12.14
CA VAL A 34 -6.64 3.48 11.03
C VAL A 34 -5.89 3.75 9.73
N VAL A 35 -5.73 2.73 8.90
CA VAL A 35 -5.16 2.86 7.56
C VAL A 35 -6.30 2.80 6.54
N LEU A 36 -6.43 3.83 5.72
CA LEU A 36 -7.52 4.01 4.77
C LEU A 36 -6.99 4.31 3.38
N GLY A 37 -7.56 3.68 2.36
CA GLY A 37 -7.31 4.01 0.96
C GLY A 37 -8.20 5.16 0.48
N ARG A 38 -7.67 6.01 -0.40
CA ARG A 38 -8.48 6.99 -1.14
C ARG A 38 -9.34 6.27 -2.16
N ARG A 39 -10.65 6.41 -2.02
CA ARG A 39 -11.66 5.88 -2.94
C ARG A 39 -12.20 7.05 -3.77
N THR A 40 -11.50 7.40 -4.83
CA THR A 40 -12.03 8.35 -5.82
C THR A 40 -12.74 7.58 -6.92
N SER A 41 -13.89 8.07 -7.38
CA SER A 41 -14.59 7.48 -8.52
C SER A 41 -13.78 7.72 -9.81
N GLY A 42 -12.88 6.79 -10.16
CA GLY A 42 -12.02 6.87 -11.33
C GLY A 42 -11.08 5.67 -11.44
N ASP A 43 -10.25 5.65 -12.50
CA ASP A 43 -9.38 4.53 -12.84
C ASP A 43 -8.15 4.38 -11.90
N HIS A 44 -8.03 5.23 -10.89
CA HIS A 44 -6.88 5.28 -9.95
C HIS A 44 -7.36 5.22 -8.50
N GLU A 45 -8.06 4.15 -8.16
CA GLU A 45 -8.42 3.84 -6.79
C GLU A 45 -7.26 3.11 -6.11
N THR A 46 -6.93 3.51 -4.87
CA THR A 46 -5.88 2.81 -4.09
C THR A 46 -6.28 1.36 -3.84
N GLU A 47 -5.41 0.42 -4.17
CA GLU A 47 -5.68 -1.00 -4.10
C GLU A 47 -5.92 -1.46 -2.65
N TYR A 48 -6.96 -2.25 -2.47
CA TYR A 48 -7.31 -2.79 -1.15
C TYR A 48 -6.21 -3.68 -0.57
N ASP A 49 -5.53 -4.45 -1.43
CA ASP A 49 -4.46 -5.34 -1.02
C ASP A 49 -3.26 -4.56 -0.49
N PHE A 50 -2.95 -3.39 -1.07
CA PHE A 50 -1.92 -2.49 -0.57
C PHE A 50 -2.26 -1.96 0.83
N ILE A 51 -3.49 -1.46 1.04
CA ILE A 51 -3.97 -0.97 2.34
C ILE A 51 -3.91 -2.07 3.39
N SER A 52 -4.38 -3.26 3.05
CA SER A 52 -4.36 -4.44 3.93
C SER A 52 -2.92 -4.85 4.28
N CYS A 53 -2.01 -4.81 3.30
CA CYS A 53 -0.59 -5.07 3.50
C CYS A 53 0.04 -4.09 4.50
N VAL A 54 -0.17 -2.79 4.30
CA VAL A 54 0.37 -1.75 5.20
C VAL A 54 -0.19 -1.90 6.62
N GLY A 55 -1.51 -2.09 6.76
CA GLY A 55 -2.15 -2.28 8.06
C GLY A 55 -1.63 -3.50 8.80
N LYS A 56 -1.48 -4.62 8.10
CA LYS A 56 -0.91 -5.86 8.65
C LYS A 56 0.54 -5.66 9.06
N SER A 57 1.38 -5.11 8.21
CA SER A 57 2.79 -4.88 8.49
C SER A 57 3.01 -3.91 9.65
N LEU A 58 2.14 -2.91 9.84
CA LEU A 58 2.15 -2.04 11.00
C LEU A 58 1.85 -2.79 12.30
N SER A 59 0.94 -3.76 12.29
CA SER A 59 0.53 -4.50 13.49
C SER A 59 1.47 -5.64 13.87
N GLU A 60 2.36 -6.07 12.98
CA GLU A 60 3.28 -7.18 13.20
C GLU A 60 4.58 -6.76 13.89
N GLY A 61 5.23 -7.72 14.58
CA GLY A 61 6.52 -7.52 15.23
C GLY A 61 6.43 -7.07 16.70
N GLU A 62 7.59 -6.92 17.35
CA GLU A 62 7.68 -6.50 18.76
C GLU A 62 7.28 -5.02 18.94
N ASP A 63 7.43 -4.22 17.89
CA ASP A 63 7.04 -2.82 17.77
C ASP A 63 5.68 -2.64 17.05
N GLY A 64 4.84 -3.68 17.08
CA GLY A 64 3.53 -3.66 16.44
C GLY A 64 2.62 -2.57 17.00
N ILE A 65 1.98 -1.81 16.11
CA ILE A 65 1.05 -0.75 16.44
C ILE A 65 -0.38 -1.30 16.37
N PRO A 66 -1.28 -1.00 17.33
CA PRO A 66 -2.69 -1.36 17.22
C PRO A 66 -3.33 -0.72 15.96
N VAL A 67 -3.74 -1.55 15.00
CA VAL A 67 -4.36 -1.10 13.74
C VAL A 67 -5.80 -1.57 13.68
N ILE A 68 -6.71 -0.66 13.38
CA ILE A 68 -8.09 -0.98 13.05
C ILE A 68 -8.15 -1.21 11.53
N PRO A 69 -8.55 -2.41 11.06
CA PRO A 69 -8.67 -2.68 9.62
C PRO A 69 -9.65 -1.72 8.95
N GLU A 70 -9.34 -1.31 7.70
CA GLU A 70 -10.18 -0.38 6.93
C GLU A 70 -11.65 -0.80 6.92
N LYS A 71 -11.93 -2.06 6.63
CA LYS A 71 -13.29 -2.58 6.57
C LYS A 71 -14.04 -2.42 7.89
N ASP A 72 -13.42 -2.80 9.01
CA ASP A 72 -14.04 -2.74 10.33
C ASP A 72 -14.31 -1.29 10.75
N PHE A 73 -13.39 -0.39 10.38
CA PHE A 73 -13.56 1.04 10.63
C PHE A 73 -14.71 1.63 9.80
N VAL A 74 -14.74 1.39 8.49
CA VAL A 74 -15.79 1.91 7.58
C VAL A 74 -17.16 1.38 7.98
N ASP A 75 -17.29 0.08 8.24
CA ASP A 75 -18.54 -0.56 8.70
C ASP A 75 -19.00 0.07 10.04
N GLY A 76 -18.08 0.26 10.99
CA GLY A 76 -18.37 0.88 12.28
C GLY A 76 -18.77 2.34 12.19
N MET A 77 -18.25 3.06 11.21
CA MET A 77 -18.50 4.48 11.00
C MET A 77 -19.63 4.77 10.02
N TYR A 78 -20.25 3.75 9.42
CA TYR A 78 -21.33 3.94 8.45
C TYR A 78 -22.39 4.95 8.94
N PRO A 79 -22.87 5.90 8.10
CA PRO A 79 -22.54 6.14 6.67
C PRO A 79 -21.46 7.23 6.43
N TYR A 80 -20.65 7.56 7.39
CA TYR A 80 -19.79 8.77 7.39
C TYR A 80 -18.43 8.59 6.69
N PHE A 81 -17.99 7.35 6.44
CA PHE A 81 -16.72 7.02 5.81
C PHE A 81 -16.86 6.18 4.54
N GLU A 82 -18.01 6.24 3.91
CA GLU A 82 -18.19 5.70 2.57
C GLU A 82 -17.41 6.53 1.52
N ALA A 83 -17.15 5.96 0.37
CA ALA A 83 -16.38 6.61 -0.70
C ALA A 83 -16.84 8.05 -1.03
N SER A 84 -18.16 8.31 -0.94
CA SER A 84 -18.76 9.61 -1.23
C SER A 84 -18.85 10.56 -0.03
N THR A 85 -18.69 10.07 1.20
CA THR A 85 -18.88 10.84 2.44
C THR A 85 -17.64 10.98 3.28
N ALA A 86 -16.60 10.17 3.01
CA ALA A 86 -15.34 10.23 3.71
C ALA A 86 -14.68 11.62 3.58
N PRO A 87 -14.08 12.14 4.67
CA PRO A 87 -13.43 13.44 4.63
C PRO A 87 -12.20 13.41 3.70
N THR A 88 -12.12 14.37 2.81
CA THR A 88 -11.00 14.52 1.84
C THR A 88 -9.81 15.27 2.44
N ASP A 89 -10.03 16.03 3.50
CA ASP A 89 -9.02 16.80 4.21
C ASP A 89 -9.34 16.93 5.70
N VAL A 90 -8.37 17.45 6.46
CA VAL A 90 -8.50 17.63 7.93
C VAL A 90 -9.63 18.59 8.30
N LYS A 91 -9.92 19.62 7.48
CA LYS A 91 -11.02 20.56 7.76
C LYS A 91 -12.38 19.89 7.65
N ASN A 92 -12.54 18.98 6.70
CA ASN A 92 -13.76 18.20 6.57
C ASN A 92 -13.89 17.18 7.71
N LEU A 93 -12.79 16.58 8.15
CA LEU A 93 -12.76 15.76 9.37
C LEU A 93 -13.19 16.58 10.59
N GLN A 94 -12.68 17.82 10.77
CA GLN A 94 -13.08 18.71 11.86
C GLN A 94 -14.59 18.99 11.91
N LYS A 95 -15.23 19.15 10.74
CA LYS A 95 -16.68 19.31 10.65
C LYS A 95 -17.41 18.03 11.00
N LEU A 96 -16.90 16.90 10.55
CA LEU A 96 -17.52 15.60 10.78
C LEU A 96 -17.53 15.23 12.27
N VAL A 97 -16.45 15.48 13.00
CA VAL A 97 -16.39 15.21 14.45
C VAL A 97 -17.29 16.10 15.29
N GLN A 98 -17.83 17.21 14.76
CA GLN A 98 -18.85 18.01 15.44
C GLN A 98 -20.22 17.32 15.50
N VAL A 99 -20.43 16.28 14.71
CA VAL A 99 -21.64 15.47 14.77
C VAL A 99 -21.59 14.56 16.01
N PRO A 100 -22.49 14.71 17.00
CA PRO A 100 -22.39 14.00 18.28
C PRO A 100 -22.27 12.47 18.14
N LYS A 101 -23.05 11.86 17.25
CA LYS A 101 -22.99 10.42 16.98
C LYS A 101 -21.66 9.96 16.39
N VAL A 102 -20.99 10.81 15.62
CA VAL A 102 -19.68 10.53 15.06
C VAL A 102 -18.62 10.61 16.14
N ALA A 103 -18.64 11.66 16.94
CA ALA A 103 -17.72 11.83 18.07
C ALA A 103 -17.79 10.65 19.07
N GLU A 104 -19.01 10.19 19.39
CA GLU A 104 -19.22 9.01 20.24
C GLU A 104 -18.59 7.74 19.65
N LYS A 105 -18.80 7.46 18.36
CA LYS A 105 -18.19 6.31 17.68
C LYS A 105 -16.66 6.35 17.76
N PHE A 106 -16.06 7.50 17.50
CA PHE A 106 -14.60 7.65 17.58
C PHE A 106 -14.03 7.41 18.97
N GLN A 107 -14.72 7.88 20.02
CA GLN A 107 -14.30 7.67 21.40
C GLN A 107 -14.23 6.16 21.74
N HIS A 108 -15.18 5.37 21.25
CA HIS A 108 -15.20 3.92 21.45
C HIS A 108 -14.08 3.18 20.71
N MET A 109 -13.60 3.72 19.59
CA MET A 109 -12.59 3.07 18.75
C MET A 109 -11.15 3.41 19.15
N HIS A 110 -10.91 4.36 20.06
CA HIS A 110 -9.60 4.82 20.51
C HIS A 110 -8.67 5.27 19.36
N VAL A 111 -9.25 5.79 18.26
CA VAL A 111 -8.48 6.24 17.10
C VAL A 111 -7.62 7.44 17.46
N ARG A 112 -6.32 7.30 17.23
CA ARG A 112 -5.34 8.38 17.43
C ARG A 112 -4.87 8.99 16.13
N PHE A 113 -4.52 8.16 15.16
CA PHE A 113 -4.07 8.60 13.84
C PHE A 113 -4.87 7.97 12.72
N PHE A 114 -5.14 8.77 11.70
CA PHE A 114 -5.55 8.32 10.38
C PHE A 114 -4.36 8.35 9.45
N VAL A 115 -4.13 7.27 8.74
CA VAL A 115 -3.19 7.16 7.65
C VAL A 115 -4.00 7.01 6.37
N TRP A 116 -4.16 8.09 5.64
CA TRP A 116 -4.81 8.11 4.34
C TRP A 116 -3.78 7.85 3.27
N ILE A 117 -3.93 6.75 2.54
CA ILE A 117 -3.04 6.39 1.45
C ILE A 117 -3.74 6.68 0.12
N ASP A 118 -3.02 7.38 -0.75
CA ASP A 118 -3.40 7.70 -2.12
C ASP A 118 -2.31 7.19 -3.05
N GLY A 119 -2.68 6.60 -4.17
CA GLY A 119 -1.74 6.04 -5.13
C GLY A 119 -2.18 4.69 -5.67
N PHE A 120 -1.42 4.17 -6.60
CA PHE A 120 -1.69 2.91 -7.29
C PHE A 120 -0.42 2.32 -7.89
N THR A 121 -0.53 1.07 -8.32
CA THR A 121 0.51 0.37 -9.10
C THR A 121 0.09 0.31 -10.57
N GLU A 122 1.01 0.66 -11.46
CA GLU A 122 0.77 0.59 -12.90
C GLU A 122 1.89 -0.15 -13.64
N THR A 123 1.55 -0.74 -14.77
CA THR A 123 2.53 -1.27 -15.70
C THR A 123 2.84 -0.21 -16.75
N THR A 124 4.09 0.25 -16.78
CA THR A 124 4.53 1.41 -17.59
C THR A 124 5.03 1.02 -18.97
N ASP A 125 5.63 -0.16 -19.13
CA ASP A 125 6.12 -0.66 -20.41
C ASP A 125 5.91 -2.17 -20.53
N LYS A 126 5.71 -2.65 -21.78
CA LYS A 126 5.58 -4.07 -22.08
C LYS A 126 6.32 -4.37 -23.37
N GLN A 127 7.25 -5.31 -23.34
CA GLN A 127 8.05 -5.69 -24.48
C GLN A 127 8.12 -7.21 -24.65
N GLY A 128 8.35 -7.65 -25.88
CA GLY A 128 8.52 -9.07 -26.23
C GLY A 128 7.21 -9.77 -26.58
N ALA A 129 7.32 -11.08 -26.83
CA ALA A 129 6.18 -11.93 -27.14
C ALA A 129 6.46 -13.39 -26.74
N ILE A 130 5.41 -14.09 -26.37
CA ILE A 130 5.43 -15.52 -26.12
C ILE A 130 4.44 -16.18 -27.06
N SER A 131 4.90 -17.22 -27.76
CA SER A 131 4.05 -18.04 -28.64
C SER A 131 3.91 -19.43 -28.05
N CYS A 132 2.67 -19.90 -27.94
CA CYS A 132 2.35 -21.22 -27.44
C CYS A 132 1.72 -22.06 -28.56
N THR A 133 2.16 -23.31 -28.73
CA THR A 133 1.61 -24.25 -29.69
C THR A 133 1.14 -25.51 -28.98
N ILE A 134 0.04 -26.10 -29.47
CA ILE A 134 -0.50 -27.37 -29.00
C ILE A 134 -0.61 -28.29 -30.21
N SER A 135 -0.08 -29.49 -30.08
CA SER A 135 -0.14 -30.54 -31.09
C SER A 135 -0.52 -31.89 -30.46
N PRO A 136 -0.93 -32.88 -31.22
CA PRO A 136 -1.19 -34.22 -30.66
C PRO A 136 0.02 -34.91 -30.00
N ALA A 137 1.24 -34.43 -30.29
CA ALA A 137 2.48 -34.90 -29.69
C ALA A 137 2.90 -34.11 -28.43
N GLY A 138 2.15 -33.08 -28.03
CA GLY A 138 2.43 -32.23 -26.89
C GLY A 138 2.30 -30.75 -27.21
N GLY A 139 2.40 -29.92 -26.22
CA GLY A 139 2.36 -28.46 -26.31
C GLY A 139 3.54 -27.81 -25.61
N GLY A 140 3.84 -26.57 -25.99
CA GLY A 140 4.89 -25.79 -25.35
C GLY A 140 4.83 -24.32 -25.74
N CYS A 141 5.39 -23.48 -24.90
CA CYS A 141 5.51 -22.02 -25.11
C CYS A 141 6.99 -21.68 -25.33
N PHE A 142 7.24 -20.77 -26.27
CA PHE A 142 8.57 -20.23 -26.55
C PHE A 142 8.49 -18.74 -26.71
N GLY A 143 9.45 -18.04 -26.09
CA GLY A 143 9.56 -16.61 -26.20
C GLY A 143 10.06 -15.96 -24.91
N PHE A 144 10.00 -14.64 -24.92
CA PHE A 144 10.43 -13.82 -23.79
C PHE A 144 9.57 -12.57 -23.78
N ALA A 145 9.06 -12.21 -22.61
CA ALA A 145 8.37 -10.95 -22.38
C ALA A 145 8.91 -10.27 -21.11
N THR A 146 8.91 -8.95 -21.15
CA THR A 146 9.24 -8.11 -20.01
C THR A 146 8.18 -7.03 -19.83
N TRP A 147 8.00 -6.58 -18.61
CA TRP A 147 7.23 -5.39 -18.33
C TRP A 147 7.81 -4.67 -17.11
N ASP A 148 7.71 -3.36 -17.16
CA ASP A 148 8.10 -2.49 -16.06
C ASP A 148 6.86 -2.10 -15.27
N ASP A 149 6.94 -2.28 -13.95
CA ASP A 149 5.90 -1.91 -13.01
C ASP A 149 6.40 -0.76 -12.13
N ALA A 150 5.53 0.21 -11.89
CA ALA A 150 5.77 1.33 -10.99
C ALA A 150 4.65 1.42 -9.96
N ALA A 151 5.02 1.48 -8.69
CA ALA A 151 4.11 1.66 -7.56
C ALA A 151 4.39 3.02 -6.90
N ASN A 152 3.40 3.91 -6.89
CA ASN A 152 3.51 5.25 -6.36
C ASN A 152 2.41 5.50 -5.34
N TYR A 153 2.78 5.63 -4.06
CA TYR A 153 1.85 5.84 -2.96
C TYR A 153 2.28 6.97 -2.05
N GLU A 154 1.33 7.79 -1.62
CA GLU A 154 1.52 8.82 -0.59
C GLU A 154 0.58 8.56 0.60
N ALA A 155 1.13 8.45 1.80
CA ALA A 155 0.39 8.39 3.05
C ALA A 155 0.36 9.77 3.70
N SER A 156 -0.84 10.31 3.94
CA SER A 156 -1.07 11.51 4.74
C SER A 156 -1.49 11.11 6.16
N ILE A 157 -0.73 11.52 7.18
CA ILE A 157 -0.95 11.15 8.58
C ILE A 157 -1.67 12.30 9.30
N TRP A 158 -2.90 12.05 9.77
CA TRP A 158 -3.73 13.00 10.48
C TRP A 158 -3.86 12.63 11.95
N ASP A 159 -3.50 13.56 12.82
CA ASP A 159 -3.73 13.44 14.25
C ASP A 159 -5.22 13.72 14.55
N PHE A 160 -5.93 12.70 15.02
CA PHE A 160 -7.35 12.84 15.32
C PHE A 160 -7.59 13.69 16.59
N ARG A 161 -6.71 13.63 17.59
CA ARG A 161 -6.86 14.35 18.84
C ARG A 161 -6.69 15.87 18.66
N ASN A 162 -5.73 16.25 17.81
CA ASN A 162 -5.44 17.66 17.53
C ASN A 162 -6.13 18.16 16.24
N LEU A 163 -6.72 17.26 15.45
CA LEU A 163 -7.35 17.55 14.16
C LEU A 163 -6.41 18.31 13.21
N THR A 164 -5.18 17.82 13.09
CA THR A 164 -4.11 18.42 12.27
C THR A 164 -3.41 17.38 11.41
N LEU A 165 -2.84 17.83 10.29
CA LEU A 165 -1.90 17.02 9.51
C LEU A 165 -0.59 16.92 10.32
N THR A 166 -0.14 15.71 10.58
CA THR A 166 1.11 15.44 11.31
C THR A 166 2.29 15.28 10.36
N GLY A 167 2.06 14.71 9.19
CA GLY A 167 3.08 14.56 8.15
C GLY A 167 2.62 13.74 6.97
N LYS A 168 3.57 13.48 6.06
CA LYS A 168 3.38 12.68 4.86
C LYS A 168 4.56 11.75 4.65
N ILE A 169 4.28 10.59 4.09
CA ILE A 169 5.29 9.61 3.66
C ILE A 169 4.95 9.20 2.24
N SER A 170 5.90 9.30 1.32
CA SER A 170 5.76 8.74 -0.02
C SER A 170 6.62 7.49 -0.18
N ALA A 171 6.13 6.55 -0.97
CA ALA A 171 6.83 5.33 -1.35
C ALA A 171 6.74 5.17 -2.87
N GLU A 172 7.87 5.26 -3.53
CA GLU A 172 8.01 5.06 -4.97
C GLU A 172 8.84 3.80 -5.20
N THR A 173 8.30 2.83 -5.93
CA THR A 173 8.98 1.58 -6.22
C THR A 173 8.86 1.26 -7.69
N GLU A 174 10.00 1.04 -8.34
CA GLU A 174 10.08 0.62 -9.72
C GLU A 174 10.76 -0.75 -9.82
N GLY A 175 10.33 -1.55 -10.79
CA GLY A 175 10.96 -2.82 -11.03
C GLY A 175 10.55 -3.47 -12.35
N THR A 176 11.46 -4.26 -12.90
CA THR A 176 11.22 -4.99 -14.16
C THR A 176 10.90 -6.45 -13.87
N SER A 177 9.79 -6.90 -14.39
CA SER A 177 9.35 -8.29 -14.38
C SER A 177 9.72 -9.00 -15.67
N TYR A 178 10.01 -10.29 -15.60
CA TYR A 178 10.46 -11.10 -16.73
C TYR A 178 9.62 -12.37 -16.85
N LEU A 179 9.30 -12.76 -18.09
CA LEU A 179 8.58 -13.99 -18.38
C LEU A 179 9.32 -14.78 -19.49
N PRO A 180 10.39 -15.50 -19.15
CA PRO A 180 11.00 -16.46 -20.07
C PRO A 180 10.07 -17.68 -20.26
N ALA A 181 9.91 -18.11 -21.50
CA ALA A 181 9.15 -19.30 -21.85
C ALA A 181 10.03 -20.25 -22.69
N ILE A 182 10.41 -21.37 -22.08
CA ILE A 182 11.10 -22.50 -22.72
C ILE A 182 10.31 -23.74 -22.33
N VAL A 183 9.32 -24.10 -23.13
CA VAL A 183 8.32 -25.15 -22.89
C VAL A 183 7.23 -24.69 -21.90
N ILE A 184 7.59 -24.19 -20.74
CA ILE A 184 6.66 -23.63 -19.71
C ILE A 184 7.09 -22.19 -19.38
N PRO A 185 6.17 -21.21 -19.41
CA PRO A 185 6.48 -19.85 -18.96
C PRO A 185 6.74 -19.82 -17.45
N ILE A 186 7.81 -19.17 -17.02
CA ILE A 186 8.18 -19.02 -15.61
C ILE A 186 8.21 -17.52 -15.27
N PRO A 187 7.21 -16.97 -14.56
CA PRO A 187 7.17 -15.56 -14.22
C PRO A 187 8.20 -15.23 -13.12
N LEU A 188 9.03 -14.24 -13.38
CA LEU A 188 9.95 -13.62 -12.42
C LEU A 188 9.44 -12.20 -12.16
N LEU A 189 8.72 -12.01 -11.05
CA LEU A 189 7.99 -10.79 -10.74
C LEU A 189 8.83 -9.85 -9.86
N ALA A 190 8.82 -8.57 -10.16
CA ALA A 190 9.54 -7.54 -9.40
C ALA A 190 8.89 -7.21 -8.04
N ARG A 191 7.60 -7.54 -7.86
CA ARG A 191 6.82 -7.32 -6.62
C ARG A 191 6.86 -5.88 -6.10
N VAL A 192 6.75 -4.92 -6.99
CA VAL A 192 6.88 -3.49 -6.67
C VAL A 192 5.91 -3.03 -5.57
N GLU A 193 4.65 -3.46 -5.64
CA GLU A 193 3.63 -3.16 -4.63
C GLU A 193 4.01 -3.68 -3.23
N SER A 194 4.51 -4.92 -3.13
CA SER A 194 4.98 -5.51 -1.87
C SER A 194 6.12 -4.71 -1.26
N HIS A 195 7.11 -4.30 -2.07
CA HIS A 195 8.24 -3.53 -1.61
C HIS A 195 7.85 -2.11 -1.20
N ALA A 196 6.94 -1.47 -1.92
CA ALA A 196 6.35 -0.19 -1.55
C ALA A 196 5.62 -0.28 -0.20
N CYS A 197 4.80 -1.34 -0.01
CA CYS A 197 4.09 -1.60 1.23
C CYS A 197 5.04 -1.77 2.42
N GLU A 198 6.05 -2.64 2.30
CA GLU A 198 7.03 -2.91 3.36
C GLU A 198 7.82 -1.64 3.72
N GLY A 199 8.24 -0.87 2.71
CA GLY A 199 8.94 0.40 2.89
C GLY A 199 8.08 1.43 3.62
N MET A 200 6.84 1.63 3.16
CA MET A 200 5.88 2.57 3.77
C MET A 200 5.54 2.17 5.21
N ALA A 201 5.23 0.91 5.47
CA ALA A 201 4.91 0.44 6.81
C ALA A 201 6.09 0.60 7.79
N THR A 202 7.31 0.29 7.34
CA THR A 202 8.52 0.49 8.14
C THR A 202 8.73 1.96 8.49
N GLN A 203 8.50 2.86 7.53
CA GLN A 203 8.65 4.30 7.77
C GLN A 203 7.53 4.85 8.65
N LEU A 204 6.28 4.38 8.46
CA LEU A 204 5.14 4.73 9.33
C LEU A 204 5.38 4.33 10.78
N LYS A 205 5.92 3.13 11.06
CA LYS A 205 6.31 2.74 12.42
C LYS A 205 7.28 3.73 13.06
N LYS A 206 8.35 4.08 12.35
CA LYS A 206 9.34 5.07 12.83
C LYS A 206 8.75 6.47 12.99
N PHE A 207 7.76 6.80 12.16
CA PHE A 207 7.09 8.10 12.23
C PHE A 207 6.20 8.22 13.46
N LEU A 208 5.52 7.14 13.84
CA LEU A 208 4.49 7.13 14.89
C LEU A 208 5.06 6.84 16.29
N HIS A 209 6.26 6.28 16.39
CA HIS A 209 7.01 6.08 17.64
C HIS A 209 7.92 7.27 17.95
#